data_91948ea306be6969da0aff8cd1e64fc4
#
_entry.id   91948ea306be6969da0aff8cd1e64fc4
#
_cell.length_a   1.000
_cell.length_b   1.000
_cell.length_c   1.000
_cell.angle_alpha   90.00
_cell.angle_beta   90.00
_cell.angle_gamma   90.00
#
_symmetry.space_group_name_H-M   'P 1'
#
loop_
_entity.id
_entity.type
_entity.pdbx_description
1 polymer ?
#
loop_
_entity_poly.entity_id
_entity_poly.type
_entity_poly.pdbx_seq_one_letter_code
_entity_poly.pdbx_strand_id
1 'polypeptide(L)'
;MAWQNRVLRVNLTSGSCSIEALQRDWAQAYLGQRGLGSKYLAEEVDPRVDPLSPENKLIIATGPLTATTAPTGGRSSAVTKGALTGAIAASNTGGMFGAELKMAGYDLLIIEGRAEQPVYLWIRDDQVEIRPADQLWGQSVWETEPWLRRELQEPQAKIASIGRAGEVGVKFACIVNDMDRAYGRSGVGTVMGSKHLKAIAVRGTRGVKVADADRFREAVSGTMAILQPSPVRKRFTSRGTHNMMDVTNQFGSLPTRNCRDVKFEGVEAINADAVRVPRRSDGKPSLQGNKACFACPIGCGRVATIDPTSGLVNGADPQGGDRGRYKLPSGGLEYETAFAFGPMCGVDDLDAINYVNFLCNEQGM
;
A
#
# COMPACT_ATOMS: atom_id res chain seq x y z
N MET A 1 -14.70 13.52 17.09
CA MET A 1 -13.76 12.98 16.13
C MET A 1 -12.92 11.93 16.82
N ALA A 2 -12.41 10.95 16.08
CA ALA A 2 -11.74 9.79 16.66
C ALA A 2 -10.20 9.88 16.47
N TRP A 3 -9.57 10.92 16.96
CA TRP A 3 -8.12 11.00 17.08
C TRP A 3 -7.64 10.32 18.36
N GLN A 4 -6.50 9.65 18.29
CA GLN A 4 -5.79 9.09 19.44
C GLN A 4 -5.03 10.18 20.23
N ASN A 5 -4.83 11.35 19.59
CA ASN A 5 -4.12 12.53 20.11
C ASN A 5 -2.62 12.27 20.37
N ARG A 6 -2.03 11.33 19.64
CA ARG A 6 -0.64 10.91 19.83
C ARG A 6 0.10 10.84 18.50
N VAL A 7 1.30 11.36 18.49
CA VAL A 7 2.28 11.26 17.42
C VAL A 7 3.45 10.43 17.94
N LEU A 8 3.80 9.36 17.23
CA LEU A 8 5.02 8.62 17.49
C LEU A 8 6.14 9.24 16.64
N ARG A 9 7.20 9.68 17.31
CA ARG A 9 8.41 10.18 16.64
C ARG A 9 9.54 9.19 16.86
N VAL A 10 10.19 8.82 15.76
CA VAL A 10 11.32 7.87 15.75
C VAL A 10 12.49 8.55 15.06
N ASN A 11 13.58 8.74 15.79
CA ASN A 11 14.83 9.24 15.24
C ASN A 11 15.82 8.08 15.08
N LEU A 12 16.08 7.70 13.84
CA LEU A 12 16.92 6.56 13.51
C LEU A 12 18.42 6.81 13.73
N THR A 13 18.85 8.09 13.74
CA THR A 13 20.26 8.44 14.00
C THR A 13 20.61 8.28 15.48
N SER A 14 19.72 8.75 16.36
CA SER A 14 19.94 8.64 17.82
C SER A 14 19.41 7.34 18.42
N GLY A 15 18.64 6.55 17.66
CA GLY A 15 17.97 5.36 18.16
C GLY A 15 16.81 5.67 19.14
N SER A 16 16.28 6.89 19.15
CA SER A 16 15.29 7.32 20.13
C SER A 16 13.86 7.24 19.58
N CYS A 17 12.92 6.86 20.47
CA CYS A 17 11.50 6.87 20.22
C CYS A 17 10.81 7.74 21.27
N SER A 18 9.95 8.66 20.85
CA SER A 18 9.17 9.52 21.76
C SER A 18 7.71 9.63 21.32
N ILE A 19 6.85 9.91 22.27
CA ILE A 19 5.42 10.12 22.03
C ILE A 19 5.08 11.57 22.35
N GLU A 20 4.53 12.26 21.35
CA GLU A 20 4.14 13.66 21.45
C GLU A 20 2.63 13.81 21.36
N ALA A 21 2.12 14.92 21.90
CA ALA A 21 0.73 15.29 21.73
C ALA A 21 0.46 15.72 20.27
N LEU A 22 -0.67 15.28 19.70
CA LEU A 22 -1.13 15.72 18.39
C LEU A 22 -1.42 17.23 18.43
N GLN A 23 -0.95 17.96 17.43
CA GLN A 23 -1.28 19.38 17.25
C GLN A 23 -2.76 19.51 16.84
N ARG A 24 -3.61 19.76 17.82
CA ARG A 24 -5.08 19.72 17.67
C ARG A 24 -5.60 20.73 16.67
N ASP A 25 -5.05 21.94 16.65
CA ASP A 25 -5.46 22.98 15.70
C ASP A 25 -5.14 22.57 14.28
N TRP A 26 -3.97 21.95 14.05
CA TRP A 26 -3.61 21.39 12.75
C TRP A 26 -4.53 20.21 12.38
N ALA A 27 -4.84 19.33 13.34
CA ALA A 27 -5.73 18.22 13.08
C ALA A 27 -7.16 18.68 12.75
N GLN A 28 -7.65 19.78 13.35
CA GLN A 28 -8.94 20.38 13.00
C GLN A 28 -8.92 21.03 11.61
N ALA A 29 -7.85 21.75 11.25
CA ALA A 29 -7.73 22.44 9.97
C ALA A 29 -7.45 21.47 8.79
N TYR A 30 -6.62 20.45 8.99
CA TYR A 30 -6.12 19.54 7.93
C TYR A 30 -6.66 18.11 8.04
N LEU A 31 -7.50 17.79 9.02
CA LEU A 31 -8.20 16.54 9.28
C LEU A 31 -7.28 15.35 9.61
N GLY A 32 -6.46 14.90 8.70
CA GLY A 32 -5.61 13.72 8.84
C GLY A 32 -4.95 13.31 7.52
N GLN A 33 -4.35 12.13 7.49
CA GLN A 33 -3.70 11.56 6.32
C GLN A 33 -2.81 12.56 5.58
N ARG A 34 -3.01 12.73 4.26
CA ARG A 34 -2.22 13.62 3.42
C ARG A 34 -2.23 15.06 3.92
N GLY A 35 -3.39 15.59 4.30
CA GLY A 35 -3.52 16.99 4.74
C GLY A 35 -2.67 17.27 5.97
N LEU A 36 -2.87 16.52 7.03
CA LEU A 36 -2.13 16.69 8.28
C LEU A 36 -0.65 16.31 8.15
N GLY A 37 -0.34 15.22 7.44
CA GLY A 37 1.04 14.82 7.18
C GLY A 37 1.81 15.87 6.39
N SER A 38 1.18 16.52 5.38
CA SER A 38 1.81 17.62 4.63
C SER A 38 2.02 18.86 5.48
N LYS A 39 1.12 19.15 6.43
CA LYS A 39 1.30 20.26 7.38
C LYS A 39 2.52 20.04 8.26
N TYR A 40 2.65 18.85 8.88
CA TYR A 40 3.85 18.51 9.66
C TYR A 40 5.12 18.59 8.83
N LEU A 41 5.10 18.03 7.59
CA LEU A 41 6.27 18.07 6.71
C LEU A 41 6.68 19.51 6.38
N ALA A 42 5.71 20.38 6.04
CA ALA A 42 5.98 21.76 5.66
C ALA A 42 6.52 22.63 6.80
N GLU A 43 6.16 22.31 8.04
CA GLU A 43 6.66 23.02 9.22
C GLU A 43 8.04 22.53 9.68
N GLU A 44 8.34 21.26 9.43
CA GLU A 44 9.49 20.60 10.06
C GLU A 44 10.64 20.30 9.09
N VAL A 45 10.44 20.44 7.78
CA VAL A 45 11.45 20.12 6.75
C VAL A 45 11.72 21.36 5.89
N ASP A 46 12.96 21.83 5.90
CA ASP A 46 13.38 22.89 4.99
C ASP A 46 13.22 22.42 3.53
N PRO A 47 12.53 23.19 2.66
CA PRO A 47 12.30 22.79 1.28
C PRO A 47 13.58 22.63 0.45
N ARG A 48 14.74 23.05 0.96
CA ARG A 48 16.06 22.93 0.29
C ARG A 48 16.78 21.62 0.60
N VAL A 49 16.36 20.85 1.63
CA VAL A 49 17.05 19.59 1.97
C VAL A 49 16.99 18.59 0.83
N ASP A 50 18.02 17.78 0.68
CA ASP A 50 17.99 16.66 -0.26
C ASP A 50 16.93 15.63 0.19
N PRO A 51 16.05 15.16 -0.71
CA PRO A 51 15.02 14.17 -0.38
C PRO A 51 15.55 12.88 0.25
N LEU A 52 16.79 12.50 -0.04
CA LEU A 52 17.40 11.27 0.47
C LEU A 52 18.32 11.51 1.68
N SER A 53 18.41 12.75 2.16
CA SER A 53 19.20 13.08 3.32
C SER A 53 18.53 12.68 4.65
N PRO A 54 19.27 12.54 5.75
CA PRO A 54 18.72 12.27 7.08
C PRO A 54 17.72 13.34 7.55
N GLU A 55 17.88 14.60 7.11
CA GLU A 55 17.04 15.75 7.49
C GLU A 55 15.62 15.66 6.94
N ASN A 56 15.44 14.95 5.81
CA ASN A 56 14.09 14.67 5.31
C ASN A 56 13.35 13.74 6.27
N LYS A 57 12.03 13.86 6.30
CA LYS A 57 11.16 13.02 7.15
C LYS A 57 10.24 12.14 6.30
N LEU A 58 9.96 10.94 6.81
CA LEU A 58 8.90 10.07 6.31
C LEU A 58 7.78 10.03 7.35
N ILE A 59 6.59 10.47 6.98
CA ILE A 59 5.44 10.60 7.86
C ILE A 59 4.35 9.62 7.41
N ILE A 60 3.99 8.68 8.26
CA ILE A 60 2.81 7.83 8.04
C ILE A 60 1.66 8.41 8.84
N ALA A 61 0.62 8.87 8.16
CA ALA A 61 -0.51 9.55 8.78
C ALA A 61 -1.82 8.78 8.59
N THR A 62 -2.56 8.58 9.68
CA THR A 62 -3.91 8.02 9.67
C THR A 62 -4.97 9.13 9.64
N GLY A 63 -6.23 8.78 9.38
CA GLY A 63 -7.34 9.72 9.40
C GLY A 63 -8.18 9.62 10.67
N PRO A 64 -9.08 10.59 10.92
CA PRO A 64 -9.98 10.54 12.08
C PRO A 64 -10.98 9.37 12.05
N LEU A 65 -11.26 8.81 10.88
CA LEU A 65 -12.13 7.63 10.72
C LEU A 65 -11.35 6.32 10.57
N THR A 66 -10.01 6.36 10.50
CA THR A 66 -9.18 5.16 10.38
C THR A 66 -9.38 4.26 11.61
N ALA A 67 -9.52 2.96 11.37
CA ALA A 67 -9.78 1.93 12.39
C ALA A 67 -11.10 2.08 13.16
N THR A 68 -12.04 2.87 12.64
CA THR A 68 -13.45 2.88 13.11
C THR A 68 -14.32 2.00 12.21
N THR A 69 -15.58 1.83 12.57
CA THR A 69 -16.57 1.12 11.73
C THR A 69 -17.10 1.96 10.55
N ALA A 70 -16.59 3.19 10.36
CA ALA A 70 -16.97 4.00 9.21
C ALA A 70 -16.58 3.29 7.89
N PRO A 71 -17.51 3.19 6.93
CA PRO A 71 -17.22 2.55 5.64
C PRO A 71 -16.01 3.15 4.95
N THR A 72 -15.13 2.31 4.39
CA THR A 72 -13.90 2.71 3.70
C THR A 72 -12.85 3.44 4.54
N GLY A 73 -12.95 3.39 5.87
CA GLY A 73 -12.11 4.11 6.84
C GLY A 73 -10.69 3.55 7.03
N GLY A 74 -10.27 2.50 6.30
CA GLY A 74 -9.00 1.79 6.56
C GLY A 74 -7.74 2.43 5.96
N ARG A 75 -7.83 3.58 5.31
CA ARG A 75 -6.68 4.16 4.58
C ARG A 75 -5.74 4.97 5.46
N SER A 76 -4.46 5.03 5.02
CA SER A 76 -3.41 5.89 5.57
C SER A 76 -2.55 6.47 4.44
N SER A 77 -1.77 7.50 4.74
CA SER A 77 -0.90 8.16 3.75
C SER A 77 0.54 8.22 4.25
N ALA A 78 1.49 7.95 3.36
CA ALA A 78 2.91 8.25 3.54
C ALA A 78 3.20 9.61 2.91
N VAL A 79 3.79 10.52 3.68
CA VAL A 79 4.10 11.89 3.25
C VAL A 79 5.58 12.17 3.50
N THR A 80 6.26 12.75 2.51
CA THR A 80 7.69 13.08 2.58
C THR A 80 8.04 14.10 1.50
N LYS A 81 9.26 14.61 1.50
CA LYS A 81 9.84 15.22 0.30
C LYS A 81 10.23 14.10 -0.67
N GLY A 82 9.65 14.12 -1.87
CA GLY A 82 9.74 13.00 -2.83
C GLY A 82 11.08 12.91 -3.55
N ALA A 83 11.61 11.70 -3.65
CA ALA A 83 12.90 11.39 -4.26
C ALA A 83 12.99 11.76 -5.75
N LEU A 84 11.87 11.73 -6.49
CA LEU A 84 11.86 12.02 -7.92
C LEU A 84 11.68 13.49 -8.22
N THR A 85 10.76 14.15 -7.54
CA THR A 85 10.32 15.52 -7.89
C THR A 85 10.91 16.62 -7.01
N GLY A 86 11.43 16.27 -5.83
CA GLY A 86 11.86 17.24 -4.84
C GLY A 86 10.71 18.05 -4.20
N ALA A 87 9.47 17.77 -4.59
CA ALA A 87 8.27 18.38 -4.02
C ALA A 87 7.66 17.50 -2.92
N ILE A 88 6.58 17.97 -2.26
CA ILE A 88 5.81 17.16 -1.33
C ILE A 88 5.24 15.94 -2.10
N ALA A 89 5.59 14.77 -1.64
CA ALA A 89 5.05 13.49 -2.07
C ALA A 89 4.03 13.00 -1.04
N ALA A 90 2.84 12.62 -1.49
CA ALA A 90 1.82 12.03 -0.63
C ALA A 90 1.23 10.80 -1.31
N SER A 91 1.57 9.64 -0.79
CA SER A 91 1.10 8.36 -1.31
C SER A 91 0.11 7.71 -0.35
N ASN A 92 -1.00 7.21 -0.87
CA ASN A 92 -2.10 6.67 -0.06
C ASN A 92 -2.26 5.16 -0.30
N THR A 93 -2.39 4.39 0.79
CA THR A 93 -2.63 2.96 0.70
C THR A 93 -3.95 2.54 1.36
N GLY A 94 -4.44 1.38 0.94
CA GLY A 94 -5.49 0.62 1.61
C GLY A 94 -4.90 -0.51 2.48
N GLY A 95 -5.63 -1.60 2.60
CA GLY A 95 -5.22 -2.76 3.42
C GLY A 95 -5.56 -2.61 4.89
N MET A 96 -4.74 -3.18 5.76
CA MET A 96 -4.96 -3.26 7.20
C MET A 96 -3.95 -2.44 8.01
N PHE A 97 -2.77 -2.14 7.44
CA PHE A 97 -1.65 -1.52 8.16
C PHE A 97 -2.01 -0.18 8.83
N GLY A 98 -2.68 0.73 8.09
CA GLY A 98 -3.06 2.02 8.66
C GLY A 98 -4.04 1.91 9.83
N ALA A 99 -4.96 0.95 9.79
CA ALA A 99 -5.87 0.67 10.88
C ALA A 99 -5.13 0.10 12.10
N GLU A 100 -4.18 -0.80 11.88
CA GLU A 100 -3.36 -1.38 12.95
C GLU A 100 -2.50 -0.31 13.66
N LEU A 101 -1.89 0.62 12.90
CA LEU A 101 -1.14 1.74 13.46
C LEU A 101 -2.04 2.63 14.34
N LYS A 102 -3.28 2.88 13.87
CA LYS A 102 -4.26 3.63 14.66
C LYS A 102 -4.69 2.89 15.92
N MET A 103 -4.89 1.58 15.84
CA MET A 103 -5.22 0.72 16.99
C MET A 103 -4.04 0.57 17.96
N ALA A 104 -2.80 0.74 17.50
CA ALA A 104 -1.64 0.87 18.38
C ALA A 104 -1.62 2.20 19.16
N GLY A 105 -2.50 3.15 18.81
CA GLY A 105 -2.71 4.39 19.56
C GLY A 105 -2.09 5.62 18.91
N TYR A 106 -1.76 5.59 17.60
CA TYR A 106 -1.06 6.70 16.94
C TYR A 106 -1.87 7.28 15.77
N ASP A 107 -1.93 8.61 15.71
CA ASP A 107 -2.47 9.34 14.57
C ASP A 107 -1.42 9.52 13.48
N LEU A 108 -0.16 9.76 13.88
CA LEU A 108 0.99 9.87 13.00
C LEU A 108 2.17 9.08 13.56
N LEU A 109 2.98 8.56 12.64
CA LEU A 109 4.34 8.08 12.86
C LEU A 109 5.27 8.96 12.02
N ILE A 110 6.19 9.68 12.67
CA ILE A 110 7.19 10.54 12.04
C ILE A 110 8.56 9.88 12.19
N ILE A 111 9.20 9.58 11.07
CA ILE A 111 10.51 8.93 11.01
C ILE A 111 11.51 9.93 10.47
N GLU A 112 12.54 10.19 11.26
CA GLU A 112 13.61 11.14 10.95
C GLU A 112 14.99 10.51 11.17
N GLY A 113 16.03 11.18 10.70
CA GLY A 113 17.39 10.65 10.74
C GLY A 113 17.63 9.51 9.77
N ARG A 114 18.73 8.79 9.98
CA ARG A 114 19.15 7.59 9.24
C ARG A 114 19.87 6.66 10.20
N ALA A 115 19.54 5.38 10.18
CA ALA A 115 20.28 4.36 10.90
C ALA A 115 21.65 4.09 10.23
N GLU A 116 22.67 3.70 11.01
CA GLU A 116 23.97 3.31 10.46
C GLU A 116 23.89 1.99 9.69
N GLN A 117 23.13 1.03 10.21
CA GLN A 117 22.89 -0.27 9.63
C GLN A 117 21.39 -0.46 9.35
N PRO A 118 20.99 -1.42 8.50
CA PRO A 118 19.60 -1.70 8.26
C PRO A 118 18.82 -2.05 9.52
N VAL A 119 17.64 -1.42 9.69
CA VAL A 119 16.77 -1.64 10.85
C VAL A 119 15.32 -1.85 10.41
N TYR A 120 14.52 -2.41 11.32
CA TYR A 120 13.06 -2.35 11.24
C TYR A 120 12.47 -1.82 12.55
N LEU A 121 11.27 -1.23 12.47
CA LEU A 121 10.52 -0.81 13.63
C LEU A 121 9.56 -1.92 14.05
N TRP A 122 9.54 -2.23 15.37
CA TRP A 122 8.51 -3.05 15.98
C TRP A 122 7.67 -2.19 16.93
N ILE A 123 6.38 -2.04 16.62
CA ILE A 123 5.43 -1.23 17.39
C ILE A 123 4.35 -2.16 17.93
N ARG A 124 4.28 -2.32 19.25
CA ARG A 124 3.24 -3.05 19.94
C ARG A 124 2.62 -2.11 21.01
N ASP A 125 1.56 -1.42 20.62
CA ASP A 125 0.95 -0.36 21.43
C ASP A 125 2.01 0.69 21.87
N ASP A 126 2.30 0.81 23.19
CA ASP A 126 3.31 1.75 23.69
C ASP A 126 4.75 1.23 23.63
N GLN A 127 4.93 -0.04 23.33
CA GLN A 127 6.26 -0.61 23.16
C GLN A 127 6.73 -0.37 21.73
N VAL A 128 7.80 0.41 21.59
CA VAL A 128 8.39 0.75 20.30
C VAL A 128 9.86 0.43 20.32
N GLU A 129 10.29 -0.39 19.40
CA GLU A 129 11.67 -0.88 19.33
C GLU A 129 12.22 -0.68 17.92
N ILE A 130 13.48 -0.25 17.84
CA ILE A 130 14.27 -0.26 16.61
C ILE A 130 15.14 -1.51 16.68
N ARG A 131 14.96 -2.43 15.74
CA ARG A 131 15.65 -3.72 15.72
C ARG A 131 16.50 -3.88 14.46
N PRO A 132 17.64 -4.63 14.53
CA PRO A 132 18.47 -4.92 13.36
C PRO A 132 17.70 -5.63 12.26
N ALA A 133 17.99 -5.29 11.00
CA ALA A 133 17.38 -5.88 9.81
C ALA A 133 18.42 -6.34 8.77
N ASP A 134 19.66 -6.62 9.18
CA ASP A 134 20.75 -6.99 8.26
C ASP A 134 20.38 -8.19 7.38
N GLN A 135 19.78 -9.21 7.98
CA GLN A 135 19.35 -10.41 7.28
C GLN A 135 18.12 -10.20 6.36
N LEU A 136 17.42 -9.08 6.49
CA LEU A 136 16.28 -8.71 5.66
C LEU A 136 16.68 -7.77 4.52
N TRP A 137 17.83 -7.12 4.63
CA TRP A 137 18.31 -6.26 3.55
C TRP A 137 18.66 -7.09 2.32
N GLY A 138 18.19 -6.67 1.16
CA GLY A 138 18.26 -7.47 -0.07
C GLY A 138 17.12 -8.47 -0.26
N GLN A 139 16.27 -8.71 0.75
CA GLN A 139 15.11 -9.55 0.63
C GLN A 139 13.94 -8.81 -0.01
N SER A 140 13.08 -9.55 -0.72
CA SER A 140 11.84 -9.00 -1.28
C SER A 140 10.80 -8.73 -0.18
N VAL A 141 9.72 -8.02 -0.55
CA VAL A 141 8.55 -7.84 0.33
C VAL A 141 7.95 -9.18 0.75
N TRP A 142 7.86 -10.11 -0.19
CA TRP A 142 7.24 -11.44 0.03
C TRP A 142 8.09 -12.35 0.93
N GLU A 143 9.38 -12.09 1.03
CA GLU A 143 10.28 -12.76 1.98
C GLU A 143 10.27 -12.06 3.36
N THR A 144 10.28 -10.72 3.35
CA THR A 144 10.36 -9.88 4.55
C THR A 144 9.13 -10.02 5.46
N GLU A 145 7.92 -9.96 4.88
CA GLU A 145 6.69 -9.93 5.69
C GLU A 145 6.43 -11.25 6.45
N PRO A 146 6.53 -12.44 5.81
CA PRO A 146 6.41 -13.71 6.55
C PRO A 146 7.53 -13.95 7.54
N TRP A 147 8.77 -13.49 7.23
CA TRP A 147 9.89 -13.61 8.14
C TRP A 147 9.64 -12.82 9.43
N LEU A 148 9.22 -11.56 9.31
CA LEU A 148 8.93 -10.71 10.47
C LEU A 148 7.81 -11.29 11.35
N ARG A 149 6.75 -11.83 10.77
CA ARG A 149 5.69 -12.47 11.57
C ARG A 149 6.18 -13.66 12.37
N ARG A 150 7.09 -14.46 11.82
CA ARG A 150 7.70 -15.59 12.53
C ARG A 150 8.66 -15.12 13.62
N GLU A 151 9.55 -14.19 13.30
CA GLU A 151 10.54 -13.66 14.23
C GLU A 151 9.87 -12.97 15.43
N LEU A 152 8.82 -12.21 15.20
CA LEU A 152 8.07 -11.52 16.24
C LEU A 152 7.11 -12.45 17.01
N GLN A 153 6.92 -13.68 16.56
CA GLN A 153 5.91 -14.62 17.08
C GLN A 153 4.51 -13.98 17.12
N GLU A 154 4.23 -13.08 16.18
CA GLU A 154 2.97 -12.33 16.12
C GLU A 154 2.36 -12.43 14.71
N PRO A 155 1.55 -13.48 14.46
CA PRO A 155 0.95 -13.72 13.14
C PRO A 155 -0.05 -12.64 12.72
N GLN A 156 -0.55 -11.86 13.67
CA GLN A 156 -1.49 -10.76 13.40
C GLN A 156 -0.80 -9.42 13.13
N ALA A 157 0.52 -9.32 13.28
CA ALA A 157 1.26 -8.10 12.96
C ALA A 157 1.00 -7.67 11.50
N LYS A 158 0.74 -6.38 11.32
CA LYS A 158 0.66 -5.76 10.00
C LYS A 158 1.98 -5.10 9.68
N ILE A 159 2.47 -5.36 8.47
CA ILE A 159 3.80 -4.98 8.07
C ILE A 159 3.71 -4.07 6.85
N ALA A 160 4.48 -3.00 6.88
CA ALA A 160 4.78 -2.15 5.73
C ALA A 160 6.28 -2.21 5.49
N SER A 161 6.72 -2.61 4.30
CA SER A 161 8.14 -2.82 4.00
C SER A 161 8.50 -2.32 2.62
N ILE A 162 9.78 -2.09 2.41
CA ILE A 162 10.36 -1.88 1.08
C ILE A 162 10.92 -3.20 0.54
N GLY A 163 10.82 -3.35 -0.77
CA GLY A 163 11.57 -4.36 -1.51
C GLY A 163 12.94 -3.83 -1.94
N ARG A 164 13.62 -4.61 -2.77
CA ARG A 164 14.95 -4.25 -3.31
C ARG A 164 14.95 -2.90 -4.01
N ALA A 165 13.86 -2.53 -4.68
CA ALA A 165 13.76 -1.24 -5.38
C ALA A 165 13.99 -0.04 -4.45
N GLY A 166 13.42 -0.06 -3.24
CA GLY A 166 13.65 0.99 -2.24
C GLY A 166 15.08 1.03 -1.73
N GLU A 167 15.70 -0.14 -1.55
CA GLU A 167 17.07 -0.27 -1.06
C GLU A 167 18.12 0.25 -2.05
N VAL A 168 17.93 -0.02 -3.35
CA VAL A 168 18.87 0.42 -4.41
C VAL A 168 18.54 1.80 -4.98
N GLY A 169 17.58 2.51 -4.39
CA GLY A 169 17.31 3.90 -4.74
C GLY A 169 16.49 4.12 -6.01
N VAL A 170 15.64 3.15 -6.42
CA VAL A 170 14.69 3.36 -7.53
C VAL A 170 13.75 4.51 -7.18
N LYS A 171 13.81 5.61 -7.93
CA LYS A 171 13.17 6.90 -7.57
C LYS A 171 11.65 6.87 -7.44
N PHE A 172 10.99 5.83 -7.93
CA PHE A 172 9.55 5.61 -7.81
C PHE A 172 9.19 4.40 -6.93
N ALA A 173 10.15 3.83 -6.20
CA ALA A 173 9.90 2.72 -5.30
C ALA A 173 8.81 3.03 -4.28
N CYS A 174 7.99 2.03 -3.98
CA CYS A 174 6.87 2.12 -3.08
C CYS A 174 7.15 1.45 -1.72
N ILE A 175 6.29 1.70 -0.74
CA ILE A 175 6.21 0.93 0.51
C ILE A 175 5.02 -0.01 0.36
N VAL A 176 5.26 -1.31 0.43
CA VAL A 176 4.20 -2.33 0.28
C VAL A 176 3.71 -2.76 1.65
N ASN A 177 2.41 -2.91 1.81
CA ASN A 177 1.79 -3.48 2.99
C ASN A 177 0.79 -4.58 2.60
N ASP A 178 0.56 -5.52 3.53
CA ASP A 178 -0.36 -6.64 3.31
C ASP A 178 -0.07 -7.43 2.00
N MET A 179 1.20 -7.54 1.62
CA MET A 179 1.77 -8.24 0.45
C MET A 179 1.47 -7.62 -0.92
N ASP A 180 0.38 -6.86 -1.07
CA ASP A 180 -0.13 -6.40 -2.37
C ASP A 180 -0.81 -5.03 -2.32
N ARG A 181 -0.73 -4.33 -1.19
CA ARG A 181 -1.16 -2.94 -1.06
C ARG A 181 0.06 -2.05 -0.95
N ALA A 182 0.01 -0.89 -1.56
CA ALA A 182 1.18 -0.03 -1.62
C ALA A 182 0.86 1.44 -1.34
N TYR A 183 1.74 2.09 -0.63
CA TYR A 183 1.98 3.52 -0.79
C TYR A 183 2.75 3.68 -2.10
N GLY A 184 2.02 3.76 -3.22
CA GLY A 184 2.49 3.42 -4.56
C GLY A 184 3.42 4.44 -5.16
N ARG A 185 2.91 5.57 -5.62
CA ARG A 185 3.67 6.59 -6.37
C ARG A 185 4.53 7.48 -5.47
N SER A 186 5.38 8.31 -6.10
CA SER A 186 6.16 9.41 -5.50
C SER A 186 7.48 9.02 -4.83
N GLY A 187 7.90 7.76 -4.87
CA GLY A 187 9.21 7.34 -4.37
C GLY A 187 9.33 7.33 -2.84
N VAL A 188 8.22 7.13 -2.13
CA VAL A 188 8.24 7.03 -0.66
C VAL A 188 9.06 5.84 -0.15
N GLY A 189 9.11 4.75 -0.93
CA GLY A 189 9.97 3.59 -0.63
C GLY A 189 11.45 3.91 -0.73
N THR A 190 11.85 4.75 -1.68
CA THR A 190 13.22 5.22 -1.82
C THR A 190 13.66 6.06 -0.62
N VAL A 191 12.79 6.95 -0.13
CA VAL A 191 13.06 7.74 1.09
C VAL A 191 13.16 6.83 2.31
N MET A 192 12.32 5.79 2.42
CA MET A 192 12.43 4.80 3.49
C MET A 192 13.76 4.04 3.42
N GLY A 193 14.16 3.61 2.22
CA GLY A 193 15.44 2.92 1.99
C GLY A 193 16.65 3.79 2.30
N SER A 194 16.62 5.10 1.92
CA SER A 194 17.70 6.04 2.23
C SER A 194 17.92 6.25 3.74
N LYS A 195 16.94 5.90 4.57
CA LYS A 195 17.03 5.92 6.04
C LYS A 195 17.52 4.61 6.64
N HIS A 196 17.86 3.61 5.80
CA HIS A 196 18.14 2.23 6.17
C HIS A 196 17.00 1.57 6.97
N LEU A 197 15.76 1.98 6.70
CA LEU A 197 14.57 1.41 7.31
C LEU A 197 13.95 0.37 6.35
N LYS A 198 14.05 -0.91 6.72
CA LYS A 198 13.55 -2.03 5.90
C LYS A 198 12.05 -2.22 6.03
N ALA A 199 11.54 -2.14 7.25
CA ALA A 199 10.14 -2.44 7.53
C ALA A 199 9.63 -1.72 8.79
N ILE A 200 8.30 -1.62 8.86
CA ILE A 200 7.55 -1.19 10.04
C ILE A 200 6.54 -2.30 10.32
N ALA A 201 6.72 -3.01 11.43
CA ALA A 201 5.78 -4.01 11.92
C ALA A 201 4.94 -3.41 13.05
N VAL A 202 3.63 -3.61 13.01
CA VAL A 202 2.70 -3.03 13.98
C VAL A 202 1.72 -4.08 14.48
N ARG A 203 1.49 -4.08 15.80
CA ARG A 203 0.39 -4.77 16.47
C ARG A 203 -0.31 -3.80 17.40
N GLY A 204 -1.54 -3.45 17.07
CA GLY A 204 -2.40 -2.56 17.86
C GLY A 204 -3.51 -3.35 18.53
N THR A 205 -3.66 -3.21 19.85
CA THR A 205 -4.72 -3.89 20.59
C THR A 205 -5.76 -2.92 21.17
N ARG A 206 -5.56 -1.60 20.94
CA ARG A 206 -6.43 -0.56 21.47
C ARG A 206 -7.58 -0.28 20.51
N GLY A 207 -8.73 0.04 21.09
CA GLY A 207 -9.84 0.55 20.31
C GLY A 207 -9.67 2.02 19.94
N VAL A 208 -10.41 2.47 18.94
CA VAL A 208 -10.53 3.89 18.60
C VAL A 208 -11.79 4.45 19.28
N LYS A 209 -11.61 5.39 20.21
CA LYS A 209 -12.72 6.03 20.90
C LYS A 209 -13.40 7.06 20.00
N VAL A 210 -14.72 6.96 19.90
CA VAL A 210 -15.57 7.91 19.20
C VAL A 210 -16.27 8.79 20.25
N ALA A 211 -16.34 10.09 20.01
CA ALA A 211 -16.86 11.05 20.99
C ALA A 211 -18.33 10.81 21.36
N ASP A 212 -19.15 10.39 20.38
CA ASP A 212 -20.55 10.06 20.52
C ASP A 212 -20.81 8.76 19.77
N ALA A 213 -20.86 7.65 20.49
CA ALA A 213 -20.96 6.32 19.91
C ALA A 213 -22.33 6.04 19.27
N ASP A 214 -23.40 6.57 19.81
CA ASP A 214 -24.75 6.31 19.32
C ASP A 214 -25.00 7.08 18.02
N ARG A 215 -24.70 8.36 18.01
CA ARG A 215 -24.77 9.20 16.81
C ARG A 215 -23.84 8.69 15.71
N PHE A 216 -22.66 8.19 16.07
CA PHE A 216 -21.73 7.61 15.10
C PHE A 216 -22.27 6.32 14.49
N ARG A 217 -22.88 5.44 15.31
CA ARG A 217 -23.51 4.19 14.85
C ARG A 217 -24.67 4.48 13.91
N GLU A 218 -25.50 5.46 14.24
CA GLU A 218 -26.59 5.92 13.38
C GLU A 218 -26.06 6.42 12.02
N ALA A 219 -25.03 7.26 12.02
CA ALA A 219 -24.41 7.78 10.80
C ALA A 219 -23.80 6.65 9.94
N VAL A 220 -23.14 5.67 10.56
CA VAL A 220 -22.61 4.48 9.89
C VAL A 220 -23.74 3.66 9.26
N SER A 221 -24.82 3.40 10.01
CA SER A 221 -25.97 2.65 9.53
C SER A 221 -26.64 3.37 8.33
N GLY A 222 -26.86 4.68 8.45
CA GLY A 222 -27.41 5.49 7.35
C GLY A 222 -26.51 5.46 6.10
N THR A 223 -25.19 5.58 6.28
CA THR A 223 -24.23 5.48 5.17
C THR A 223 -24.28 4.09 4.51
N MET A 224 -24.35 3.03 5.30
CA MET A 224 -24.46 1.66 4.78
C MET A 224 -25.76 1.42 4.02
N ALA A 225 -26.87 1.98 4.48
CA ALA A 225 -28.16 1.90 3.80
C ALA A 225 -28.12 2.53 2.39
N ILE A 226 -27.31 3.59 2.21
CA ILE A 226 -27.09 4.23 0.90
C ILE A 226 -26.11 3.40 0.05
N LEU A 227 -25.03 2.90 0.64
CA LEU A 227 -23.98 2.20 -0.10
C LEU A 227 -24.40 0.81 -0.57
N GLN A 228 -25.10 0.03 0.25
CA GLN A 228 -25.43 -1.37 -0.07
C GLN A 228 -26.20 -1.55 -1.36
N PRO A 229 -27.28 -0.81 -1.67
CA PRO A 229 -28.02 -0.96 -2.91
C PRO A 229 -27.31 -0.37 -4.12
N SER A 230 -26.27 0.47 -3.93
CA SER A 230 -25.61 1.22 -5.00
C SER A 230 -25.11 0.31 -6.14
N PRO A 231 -25.52 0.55 -7.40
CA PRO A 231 -25.02 -0.21 -8.54
C PRO A 231 -23.53 0.04 -8.78
N VAL A 232 -23.02 1.22 -8.43
CA VAL A 232 -21.58 1.54 -8.50
C VAL A 232 -20.82 0.65 -7.54
N ARG A 233 -21.25 0.54 -6.28
CA ARG A 233 -20.63 -0.38 -5.31
C ARG A 233 -20.63 -1.82 -5.83
N LYS A 234 -21.78 -2.30 -6.32
CA LYS A 234 -21.91 -3.67 -6.85
C LYS A 234 -20.93 -3.91 -8.02
N ARG A 235 -20.78 -2.94 -8.91
CA ARG A 235 -19.84 -3.02 -10.03
C ARG A 235 -18.39 -3.09 -9.54
N PHE A 236 -17.99 -2.24 -8.58
CA PHE A 236 -16.64 -2.28 -8.00
C PHE A 236 -16.39 -3.55 -7.19
N THR A 237 -17.38 -4.06 -6.45
CA THR A 237 -17.27 -5.36 -5.76
C THR A 237 -17.07 -6.49 -6.76
N SER A 238 -17.86 -6.51 -7.84
CA SER A 238 -17.79 -7.58 -8.83
C SER A 238 -16.54 -7.49 -9.72
N ARG A 239 -16.19 -6.31 -10.24
CA ARG A 239 -15.17 -6.13 -11.28
C ARG A 239 -13.90 -5.40 -10.81
N GLY A 240 -13.87 -4.86 -9.58
CA GLY A 240 -12.78 -4.02 -9.08
C GLY A 240 -12.63 -2.71 -9.86
N THR A 241 -11.51 -2.05 -9.67
CA THR A 241 -11.13 -0.90 -10.50
C THR A 241 -10.87 -1.31 -11.96
N HIS A 242 -10.59 -2.59 -12.20
CA HIS A 242 -10.38 -3.17 -13.52
C HIS A 242 -11.57 -2.96 -14.48
N ASN A 243 -12.78 -2.70 -13.93
CA ASN A 243 -13.95 -2.31 -14.76
C ASN A 243 -13.71 -1.04 -15.58
N MET A 244 -12.72 -0.23 -15.24
CA MET A 244 -12.41 1.01 -15.97
C MET A 244 -11.75 0.74 -17.33
N MET A 245 -11.20 -0.46 -17.56
CA MET A 245 -10.59 -0.82 -18.86
C MET A 245 -11.58 -0.66 -20.02
N ASP A 246 -12.76 -1.27 -19.88
CA ASP A 246 -13.80 -1.19 -20.90
C ASP A 246 -14.33 0.24 -21.07
N VAL A 247 -14.55 0.92 -19.93
CA VAL A 247 -15.08 2.30 -19.91
C VAL A 247 -14.13 3.26 -20.63
N THR A 248 -12.85 3.24 -20.26
CA THR A 248 -11.86 4.15 -20.86
C THR A 248 -11.59 3.80 -22.33
N ASN A 249 -11.59 2.52 -22.68
CA ASN A 249 -11.45 2.09 -24.09
C ASN A 249 -12.62 2.57 -24.95
N GLN A 250 -13.84 2.41 -24.43
CA GLN A 250 -15.04 2.86 -25.13
C GLN A 250 -15.07 4.38 -25.36
N PHE A 251 -14.66 5.15 -24.33
CA PHE A 251 -14.59 6.63 -24.43
C PHE A 251 -13.40 7.14 -25.23
N GLY A 252 -12.47 6.29 -25.67
CA GLY A 252 -11.27 6.74 -26.36
C GLY A 252 -10.31 7.51 -25.44
N SER A 253 -10.17 7.03 -24.21
CA SER A 253 -9.28 7.61 -23.18
C SER A 253 -8.40 6.58 -22.50
N LEU A 254 -8.26 5.37 -23.06
CA LEU A 254 -7.35 4.35 -22.61
C LEU A 254 -5.96 4.60 -23.20
N PRO A 255 -4.96 5.01 -22.38
CA PRO A 255 -3.61 5.24 -22.90
C PRO A 255 -3.04 3.96 -23.52
N THR A 256 -2.67 4.04 -24.80
CA THR A 256 -2.25 2.88 -25.58
C THR A 256 -0.93 3.17 -26.29
N ARG A 257 0.02 2.21 -26.27
CA ARG A 257 1.34 2.30 -26.90
C ARG A 257 2.06 3.63 -26.62
N ASN A 258 2.27 3.90 -25.32
CA ASN A 258 2.88 5.14 -24.84
C ASN A 258 2.10 6.41 -25.27
N CYS A 259 0.76 6.36 -25.16
CA CYS A 259 -0.17 7.45 -25.52
C CYS A 259 -0.16 7.80 -27.02
N ARG A 260 0.29 6.91 -27.89
CA ARG A 260 0.16 7.07 -29.36
C ARG A 260 -1.26 6.86 -29.84
N ASP A 261 -2.00 6.01 -29.10
CA ASP A 261 -3.39 5.69 -29.36
C ASP A 261 -4.19 5.86 -28.07
N VAL A 262 -5.51 5.94 -28.19
CA VAL A 262 -6.47 6.14 -27.10
C VAL A 262 -7.49 5.00 -26.99
N LYS A 263 -7.34 3.98 -27.83
CA LYS A 263 -8.09 2.73 -27.81
C LYS A 263 -7.14 1.56 -28.06
N PHE A 264 -7.38 0.46 -27.37
CA PHE A 264 -6.62 -0.76 -27.48
C PHE A 264 -7.49 -1.88 -28.03
N GLU A 265 -7.09 -2.45 -29.14
CA GLU A 265 -7.81 -3.53 -29.82
C GLU A 265 -7.86 -4.83 -29.01
N GLY A 266 -6.81 -5.12 -28.22
CA GLY A 266 -6.69 -6.33 -27.39
C GLY A 266 -7.39 -6.23 -26.02
N VAL A 267 -8.21 -5.20 -25.75
CA VAL A 267 -8.79 -4.96 -24.42
C VAL A 267 -9.63 -6.14 -23.90
N GLU A 268 -10.32 -6.86 -24.77
CA GLU A 268 -11.17 -7.99 -24.40
C GLU A 268 -10.38 -9.18 -23.83
N ALA A 269 -9.12 -9.33 -24.22
CA ALA A 269 -8.24 -10.39 -23.70
C ALA A 269 -7.75 -10.12 -22.27
N ILE A 270 -7.83 -8.86 -21.81
CA ILE A 270 -7.23 -8.43 -20.53
C ILE A 270 -8.17 -7.62 -19.64
N ASN A 271 -9.45 -7.49 -19.98
CA ASN A 271 -10.44 -6.71 -19.23
C ASN A 271 -10.94 -7.45 -17.96
N ALA A 272 -11.92 -6.84 -17.28
CA ALA A 272 -12.51 -7.38 -16.05
C ALA A 272 -13.31 -8.69 -16.26
N ASP A 273 -13.68 -9.03 -17.47
CA ASP A 273 -14.35 -10.30 -17.79
C ASP A 273 -13.31 -11.38 -18.13
N ALA A 274 -12.24 -11.04 -18.84
CA ALA A 274 -11.15 -11.97 -19.19
C ALA A 274 -10.55 -12.67 -17.96
N VAL A 275 -10.34 -11.94 -16.86
CA VAL A 275 -9.80 -12.53 -15.61
C VAL A 275 -10.69 -13.60 -14.98
N ARG A 276 -11.94 -13.75 -15.44
CA ARG A 276 -12.94 -14.71 -14.94
C ARG A 276 -13.13 -15.91 -15.85
N VAL A 277 -12.58 -15.85 -17.06
CA VAL A 277 -12.65 -16.96 -18.01
C VAL A 277 -11.78 -18.12 -17.50
N PRO A 278 -12.33 -19.34 -17.38
CA PRO A 278 -11.54 -20.50 -16.99
C PRO A 278 -10.44 -20.79 -18.02
N ARG A 279 -9.22 -20.97 -17.53
CA ARG A 279 -8.07 -21.38 -18.35
C ARG A 279 -8.25 -22.79 -18.89
N ARG A 280 -7.69 -23.08 -20.03
CA ARG A 280 -7.73 -24.44 -20.62
C ARG A 280 -6.83 -25.42 -19.88
N SER A 281 -5.77 -24.93 -19.23
CA SER A 281 -4.75 -25.74 -18.55
C SER A 281 -5.27 -26.43 -17.28
N ASP A 282 -6.02 -25.69 -16.43
CA ASP A 282 -6.44 -26.17 -15.11
C ASP A 282 -7.94 -25.96 -14.82
N GLY A 283 -8.69 -25.41 -15.76
CA GLY A 283 -10.13 -25.11 -15.61
C GLY A 283 -10.45 -23.99 -14.61
N LYS A 284 -9.45 -23.26 -14.10
CA LYS A 284 -9.64 -22.20 -13.12
C LYS A 284 -9.45 -20.82 -13.77
N PRO A 285 -10.21 -19.79 -13.35
CA PRO A 285 -9.97 -18.43 -13.81
C PRO A 285 -8.71 -17.85 -13.18
N SER A 286 -8.16 -16.79 -13.77
CA SER A 286 -7.09 -16.01 -13.14
C SER A 286 -7.55 -15.38 -11.83
N LEU A 287 -8.74 -14.80 -11.78
CA LEU A 287 -9.35 -14.23 -10.58
C LEU A 287 -9.82 -15.34 -9.63
N GLN A 288 -9.20 -15.42 -8.46
CA GLN A 288 -9.54 -16.39 -7.42
C GLN A 288 -10.55 -15.86 -6.40
N GLY A 289 -10.60 -14.56 -6.18
CA GLY A 289 -11.51 -13.95 -5.21
C GLY A 289 -11.34 -12.46 -5.04
N ASN A 290 -12.12 -11.92 -4.11
CA ASN A 290 -12.07 -10.51 -3.73
C ASN A 290 -11.39 -10.33 -2.38
N LYS A 291 -10.72 -9.19 -2.20
CA LYS A 291 -10.07 -8.78 -0.96
C LYS A 291 -10.58 -7.39 -0.57
N ALA A 292 -10.89 -7.18 0.70
CA ALA A 292 -11.32 -5.90 1.24
C ALA A 292 -10.23 -5.26 2.09
N CYS A 293 -10.14 -3.93 2.06
CA CYS A 293 -9.42 -3.16 3.06
C CYS A 293 -10.22 -3.12 4.37
N PHE A 294 -9.60 -2.66 5.46
CA PHE A 294 -10.26 -2.55 6.77
C PHE A 294 -11.60 -1.80 6.67
N ALA A 295 -12.66 -2.39 7.24
CA ALA A 295 -14.03 -1.86 7.26
C ALA A 295 -14.57 -1.38 5.90
N CYS A 296 -14.09 -1.94 4.78
CA CYS A 296 -14.52 -1.52 3.45
C CYS A 296 -15.60 -2.45 2.88
N PRO A 297 -16.87 -1.97 2.71
CA PRO A 297 -17.95 -2.79 2.17
C PRO A 297 -17.88 -2.97 0.65
N ILE A 298 -16.92 -2.33 -0.02
CA ILE A 298 -16.76 -2.40 -1.47
C ILE A 298 -16.02 -3.68 -1.87
N GLY A 299 -14.92 -4.03 -1.16
CA GLY A 299 -14.14 -5.22 -1.47
C GLY A 299 -13.63 -5.26 -2.90
N CYS A 300 -13.09 -4.14 -3.39
CA CYS A 300 -12.63 -4.02 -4.78
C CYS A 300 -11.27 -4.70 -5.06
N GLY A 301 -10.52 -5.04 -4.02
CA GLY A 301 -9.24 -5.74 -4.19
C GLY A 301 -9.42 -7.13 -4.79
N ARG A 302 -8.41 -7.61 -5.48
CA ARG A 302 -8.42 -8.88 -6.20
C ARG A 302 -7.36 -9.82 -5.64
N VAL A 303 -7.65 -11.11 -5.73
CA VAL A 303 -6.68 -12.19 -5.57
C VAL A 303 -6.64 -12.96 -6.88
N ALA A 304 -5.46 -13.10 -7.46
CA ALA A 304 -5.27 -13.74 -8.75
C ALA A 304 -4.16 -14.79 -8.72
N THR A 305 -4.17 -15.67 -9.71
CA THR A 305 -3.10 -16.63 -10.00
C THR A 305 -2.71 -16.54 -11.46
N ILE A 306 -1.46 -16.87 -11.75
CA ILE A 306 -0.95 -17.08 -13.11
C ILE A 306 -1.17 -18.54 -13.50
N ASP A 307 -1.30 -18.83 -14.81
CA ASP A 307 -1.40 -20.20 -15.30
C ASP A 307 -0.19 -21.02 -14.82
N PRO A 308 -0.39 -22.09 -14.06
CA PRO A 308 0.72 -22.90 -13.52
C PRO A 308 1.53 -23.61 -14.61
N THR A 309 1.01 -23.73 -15.83
CA THR A 309 1.72 -24.30 -16.98
C THR A 309 2.49 -23.27 -17.80
N SER A 310 2.28 -21.98 -17.53
CA SER A 310 2.99 -20.90 -18.22
C SER A 310 4.50 -21.00 -17.99
N GLY A 311 5.28 -20.80 -19.06
CA GLY A 311 6.74 -20.67 -18.98
C GLY A 311 7.22 -19.51 -18.10
N LEU A 312 6.33 -18.54 -17.80
CA LEU A 312 6.64 -17.42 -16.91
C LEU A 312 6.87 -17.84 -15.46
N VAL A 313 6.18 -18.90 -15.00
CA VAL A 313 6.23 -19.38 -13.61
C VAL A 313 6.93 -20.73 -13.46
N ASN A 314 7.44 -21.27 -14.56
CA ASN A 314 8.21 -22.52 -14.58
C ASN A 314 9.68 -22.21 -14.87
N GLY A 315 10.60 -22.78 -14.07
CA GLY A 315 12.04 -22.63 -14.21
C GLY A 315 12.66 -21.66 -13.19
N ALA A 316 13.98 -21.54 -13.30
CA ALA A 316 14.76 -20.65 -12.43
C ALA A 316 14.62 -19.19 -12.84
N ASP A 317 14.62 -18.32 -11.86
CA ASP A 317 14.75 -16.88 -12.04
C ASP A 317 16.18 -16.59 -12.54
N PRO A 318 16.39 -15.72 -13.55
CA PRO A 318 17.72 -15.26 -13.93
C PRO A 318 18.56 -14.69 -12.77
N GLN A 319 17.90 -14.26 -11.69
CA GLN A 319 18.53 -13.75 -10.46
C GLN A 319 18.70 -14.83 -9.38
N GLY A 320 18.46 -16.12 -9.68
CA GLY A 320 18.72 -17.25 -8.79
C GLY A 320 17.56 -17.67 -7.89
N GLY A 321 16.35 -17.13 -8.09
CA GLY A 321 15.14 -17.53 -7.34
C GLY A 321 14.30 -18.59 -8.06
N ASP A 322 13.38 -19.22 -7.34
CA ASP A 322 12.37 -20.12 -7.91
C ASP A 322 11.12 -19.31 -8.34
N ARG A 323 10.84 -19.28 -9.63
CA ARG A 323 9.63 -18.66 -10.18
C ARG A 323 8.34 -19.36 -9.74
N GLY A 324 8.44 -20.58 -9.22
CA GLY A 324 7.31 -21.33 -8.68
C GLY A 324 6.53 -20.58 -7.59
N ARG A 325 7.15 -19.62 -6.90
CA ARG A 325 6.47 -18.73 -5.94
C ARG A 325 5.32 -17.92 -6.55
N TYR A 326 5.38 -17.60 -7.84
CA TYR A 326 4.34 -16.87 -8.56
C TYR A 326 3.13 -17.74 -8.97
N LYS A 327 3.17 -19.06 -8.72
CA LYS A 327 2.01 -19.95 -8.82
C LYS A 327 1.03 -19.76 -7.66
N LEU A 328 1.51 -19.18 -6.54
CA LEU A 328 0.68 -18.90 -5.38
C LEU A 328 -0.21 -17.68 -5.64
N PRO A 329 -1.42 -17.65 -5.04
CA PRO A 329 -2.31 -16.51 -5.15
C PRO A 329 -1.68 -15.24 -4.55
N SER A 330 -1.79 -14.12 -5.27
CA SER A 330 -1.37 -12.79 -4.79
C SER A 330 -2.37 -11.72 -5.25
N GLY A 331 -2.06 -10.46 -4.98
CA GLY A 331 -2.88 -9.32 -5.39
C GLY A 331 -3.09 -9.30 -6.91
N GLY A 332 -4.35 -9.40 -7.33
CA GLY A 332 -4.71 -9.37 -8.75
C GLY A 332 -4.73 -7.96 -9.32
N LEU A 333 -4.97 -7.88 -10.63
CA LEU A 333 -4.90 -6.64 -11.39
C LEU A 333 -5.91 -5.59 -10.92
N GLU A 334 -5.40 -4.41 -10.64
CA GLU A 334 -6.14 -3.16 -10.58
C GLU A 334 -6.05 -2.44 -11.93
N TYR A 335 -6.96 -1.51 -12.20
CA TYR A 335 -6.99 -0.77 -13.47
C TYR A 335 -5.63 -0.14 -13.83
N GLU A 336 -5.01 0.53 -12.86
CA GLU A 336 -3.73 1.22 -13.08
C GLU A 336 -2.61 0.27 -13.55
N THR A 337 -2.52 -0.91 -12.96
CA THR A 337 -1.55 -1.93 -13.36
C THR A 337 -1.91 -2.54 -14.71
N ALA A 338 -3.19 -2.86 -14.91
CA ALA A 338 -3.65 -3.52 -16.12
C ALA A 338 -3.42 -2.64 -17.36
N PHE A 339 -3.75 -1.33 -17.30
CA PHE A 339 -3.51 -0.47 -18.45
C PHE A 339 -2.02 -0.14 -18.65
N ALA A 340 -1.26 0.02 -17.55
CA ALA A 340 0.15 0.41 -17.64
C ALA A 340 1.03 -0.68 -18.29
N PHE A 341 0.80 -1.93 -17.94
CA PHE A 341 1.54 -3.06 -18.52
C PHE A 341 0.86 -3.69 -19.74
N GLY A 342 -0.44 -3.52 -19.88
CA GLY A 342 -1.21 -3.96 -21.03
C GLY A 342 -1.21 -2.92 -22.15
N PRO A 343 -2.28 -2.15 -22.34
CA PRO A 343 -2.43 -1.19 -23.43
C PRO A 343 -1.26 -0.24 -23.61
N MET A 344 -0.75 0.36 -22.55
CA MET A 344 0.37 1.30 -22.61
C MET A 344 1.62 0.68 -23.24
N CYS A 345 1.87 -0.62 -23.02
CA CYS A 345 2.95 -1.40 -23.58
C CYS A 345 2.55 -2.15 -24.88
N GLY A 346 1.28 -2.16 -25.23
CA GLY A 346 0.75 -2.92 -26.39
C GLY A 346 0.69 -4.43 -26.14
N VAL A 347 0.48 -4.86 -24.87
CA VAL A 347 0.43 -6.27 -24.43
C VAL A 347 -1.00 -6.68 -24.11
N ASP A 348 -1.46 -7.80 -24.67
CA ASP A 348 -2.76 -8.42 -24.45
C ASP A 348 -2.70 -9.82 -23.82
N ASP A 349 -1.55 -10.16 -23.24
CA ASP A 349 -1.33 -11.40 -22.49
C ASP A 349 -1.60 -11.17 -20.99
N LEU A 350 -2.71 -11.73 -20.51
CA LEU A 350 -3.16 -11.59 -19.12
C LEU A 350 -2.17 -12.18 -18.11
N ASP A 351 -1.53 -13.31 -18.43
CA ASP A 351 -0.56 -13.94 -17.53
C ASP A 351 0.75 -13.15 -17.47
N ALA A 352 1.19 -12.58 -18.57
CA ALA A 352 2.35 -11.69 -18.59
C ALA A 352 2.11 -10.44 -17.75
N ILE A 353 0.92 -9.82 -17.84
CA ILE A 353 0.56 -8.65 -17.03
C ILE A 353 0.48 -9.01 -15.54
N ASN A 354 -0.11 -10.15 -15.19
CA ASN A 354 -0.13 -10.63 -13.80
C ASN A 354 1.28 -10.93 -13.26
N TYR A 355 2.14 -11.52 -14.07
CA TYR A 355 3.53 -11.81 -13.70
C TYR A 355 4.29 -10.53 -13.35
N VAL A 356 4.21 -9.51 -14.20
CA VAL A 356 4.87 -8.22 -13.94
C VAL A 356 4.25 -7.53 -12.71
N ASN A 357 2.94 -7.62 -12.52
CA ASN A 357 2.28 -7.12 -11.32
C ASN A 357 2.82 -7.78 -10.04
N PHE A 358 2.98 -9.09 -10.04
CA PHE A 358 3.52 -9.83 -8.89
C PHE A 358 4.97 -9.44 -8.63
N LEU A 359 5.78 -9.35 -9.68
CA LEU A 359 7.18 -8.92 -9.60
C LEU A 359 7.30 -7.50 -9.02
N CYS A 360 6.48 -6.56 -9.49
CA CYS A 360 6.48 -5.19 -8.96
C CYS A 360 6.10 -5.14 -7.48
N ASN A 361 5.05 -5.85 -7.07
CA ASN A 361 4.65 -5.92 -5.66
C ASN A 361 5.76 -6.55 -4.80
N GLU A 362 6.39 -7.62 -5.28
CA GLU A 362 7.48 -8.29 -4.58
C GLU A 362 8.71 -7.40 -4.43
N GLN A 363 9.08 -6.68 -5.49
CA GLN A 363 10.27 -5.81 -5.49
C GLN A 363 10.03 -4.42 -4.89
N GLY A 364 8.78 -4.04 -4.63
CA GLY A 364 8.43 -2.74 -4.07
C GLY A 364 8.48 -1.60 -5.10
N MET A 365 7.94 -1.83 -6.29
CA MET A 365 7.91 -0.87 -7.40
C MET A 365 6.49 -0.46 -7.78
#